data_d25d725045418893dd515f68f848f440
#
_entry.id   d25d725045418893dd515f68f848f440
#
_cell.length_a   1.000
_cell.length_b   1.000
_cell.length_c   1.000
_cell.angle_alpha   90.00
_cell.angle_beta   90.00
_cell.angle_gamma   90.00
#
_symmetry.space_group_name_H-M   'P 1'
#
loop_
_entity.id
_entity.type
_entity.pdbx_description
1 polymer ?
#
loop_
_entity_poly.entity_id
_entity_poly.type
_entity_poly.pdbx_seq_one_letter_code
_entity_poly.pdbx_strand_id
1 'polypeptide(L)'
;MIDMLNNTYIHIPNIGSTTEFRIWDCGIRNWEDFLKNHNMLKLPRVKRRRLLSGVEESIEQLSSGNHVYFAKRLPTSLQWRAYRHFKEKTAYVDIETTGLSPQNNRITMIGIYNGTETKTYIRGINLEEALFELGKYKQLITFNGARFDLPFIEHEFSVTFNHIHIDLMYPLKKIGYSGGLKKIEVSLGMTRSDETAGITGLDAVRLWNKYERGNSEALETLIKYNTEDVVNLEKIIQMTHPRMIEQELKDCK
;
A
#
# COMPACT_ATOMS: atom_id res chain seq x y z
N MET A 1 11.61 -2.76 17.22
CA MET A 1 11.29 -3.14 15.81
C MET A 1 11.67 -1.96 14.94
N ILE A 2 12.38 -2.19 13.83
CA ILE A 2 12.96 -1.13 12.97
C ILE A 2 11.84 -0.36 12.26
N ASP A 3 11.87 0.97 12.33
CA ASP A 3 11.09 1.85 11.47
C ASP A 3 11.89 2.06 10.16
N MET A 4 11.43 1.40 9.09
CA MET A 4 12.13 1.43 7.81
C MET A 4 12.13 2.80 7.14
N LEU A 5 11.13 3.65 7.39
CA LEU A 5 11.10 4.98 6.80
C LEU A 5 12.25 5.84 7.33
N ASN A 6 12.45 5.85 8.66
CA ASN A 6 13.54 6.59 9.29
C ASN A 6 14.94 6.04 8.96
N ASN A 7 15.01 4.85 8.38
CA ASN A 7 16.22 4.20 7.91
C ASN A 7 16.40 4.27 6.38
N THR A 8 15.55 5.03 5.70
CA THR A 8 15.52 5.12 4.24
C THR A 8 16.18 6.41 3.76
N TYR A 9 17.05 6.30 2.73
CA TYR A 9 17.77 7.43 2.13
C TYR A 9 17.51 7.57 0.63
N ILE A 10 16.94 6.53 0.00
CA ILE A 10 16.73 6.46 -1.45
C ILE A 10 15.71 7.49 -1.99
N HIS A 11 14.88 8.08 -1.12
CA HIS A 11 13.96 9.18 -1.45
C HIS A 11 14.68 10.53 -1.61
N ILE A 12 15.94 10.62 -1.19
CA ILE A 12 16.76 11.81 -1.35
C ILE A 12 17.34 11.83 -2.77
N PRO A 13 17.20 12.92 -3.53
CA PRO A 13 17.63 12.99 -4.93
C PRO A 13 19.09 12.56 -5.14
N ASN A 14 19.34 11.70 -6.11
CA ASN A 14 20.66 11.13 -6.47
C ASN A 14 21.31 10.28 -5.36
N ILE A 15 20.53 9.79 -4.41
CA ILE A 15 20.93 8.75 -3.47
C ILE A 15 20.23 7.46 -3.93
N GLY A 16 21.02 6.48 -4.33
CA GLY A 16 20.53 5.15 -4.72
C GLY A 16 20.88 4.11 -3.65
N SER A 17 20.41 2.87 -3.90
CA SER A 17 20.54 1.70 -3.02
C SER A 17 21.99 1.46 -2.59
N THR A 18 22.96 1.56 -3.51
CA THR A 18 24.39 1.41 -3.17
C THR A 18 24.87 2.38 -2.07
N THR A 19 24.35 3.60 -2.06
CA THR A 19 24.72 4.56 -1.01
C THR A 19 23.99 4.27 0.28
N GLU A 20 22.72 3.94 0.21
CA GLU A 20 21.88 3.54 1.34
C GLU A 20 22.50 2.31 2.03
N PHE A 21 22.87 1.28 1.29
CA PHE A 21 23.51 0.07 1.82
C PHE A 21 24.84 0.37 2.53
N ARG A 22 25.69 1.24 1.96
CA ARG A 22 26.92 1.68 2.65
C ARG A 22 26.65 2.40 3.97
N ILE A 23 25.56 3.16 4.08
CA ILE A 23 25.14 3.79 5.33
C ILE A 23 24.77 2.70 6.35
N TRP A 24 24.00 1.71 5.94
CA TRP A 24 23.58 0.60 6.81
C TRP A 24 24.76 -0.29 7.24
N ASP A 25 25.71 -0.58 6.34
CA ASP A 25 26.91 -1.37 6.62
C ASP A 25 27.81 -0.70 7.65
N CYS A 26 27.82 0.64 7.70
CA CYS A 26 28.54 1.39 8.74
C CYS A 26 27.81 1.38 10.11
N GLY A 27 26.72 0.64 10.26
CA GLY A 27 25.97 0.52 11.51
C GLY A 27 24.98 1.66 11.77
N ILE A 28 24.82 2.60 10.86
CA ILE A 28 23.86 3.71 10.97
C ILE A 28 22.46 3.17 10.73
N ARG A 29 21.55 3.34 11.72
CA ARG A 29 20.24 2.65 11.75
C ARG A 29 19.03 3.57 11.60
N ASN A 30 19.22 4.88 11.63
CA ASN A 30 18.17 5.88 11.43
C ASN A 30 18.78 7.24 11.06
N TRP A 31 17.96 8.21 10.75
CA TRP A 31 18.39 9.56 10.37
C TRP A 31 19.13 10.30 11.49
N GLU A 32 18.74 10.11 12.75
CA GLU A 32 19.44 10.74 13.89
C GLU A 32 20.86 10.18 14.05
N ASP A 33 21.02 8.85 13.90
CA ASP A 33 22.32 8.20 13.89
C ASP A 33 23.18 8.71 12.73
N PHE A 34 22.54 8.91 11.56
CA PHE A 34 23.24 9.48 10.41
C PHE A 34 23.76 10.88 10.69
N LEU A 35 22.95 11.77 11.25
CA LEU A 35 23.38 13.13 11.59
C LEU A 35 24.57 13.15 12.57
N LYS A 36 24.62 12.21 13.52
CA LYS A 36 25.73 12.07 14.49
C LYS A 36 26.99 11.46 13.87
N ASN A 37 26.82 10.48 12.98
CA ASN A 37 27.90 9.57 12.56
C ASN A 37 28.28 9.67 11.08
N HIS A 38 27.71 10.61 10.29
CA HIS A 38 27.94 10.72 8.85
C HIS A 38 29.42 10.88 8.45
N ASN A 39 30.29 11.34 9.36
CA ASN A 39 31.72 11.49 9.12
C ASN A 39 32.46 10.15 8.99
N MET A 40 31.92 9.06 9.52
CA MET A 40 32.44 7.69 9.35
C MET A 40 32.33 7.20 7.89
N LEU A 41 31.43 7.81 7.11
CA LEU A 41 31.17 7.42 5.73
C LEU A 41 32.21 8.04 4.79
N LYS A 42 32.89 7.20 4.01
CA LYS A 42 33.77 7.66 2.92
C LYS A 42 32.92 8.07 1.71
N LEU A 43 32.34 9.27 1.74
CA LEU A 43 31.51 9.83 0.67
C LEU A 43 32.12 11.13 0.12
N PRO A 44 31.96 11.40 -1.19
CA PRO A 44 32.28 12.70 -1.77
C PRO A 44 31.57 13.84 -1.05
N ARG A 45 32.25 14.99 -0.89
CA ARG A 45 31.72 16.16 -0.16
C ARG A 45 30.31 16.59 -0.64
N VAL A 46 30.10 16.58 -1.95
CA VAL A 46 28.80 16.95 -2.55
C VAL A 46 27.69 15.98 -2.12
N LYS A 47 27.96 14.66 -2.18
CA LYS A 47 27.00 13.65 -1.79
C LYS A 47 26.67 13.69 -0.29
N ARG A 48 27.69 13.90 0.56
CA ARG A 48 27.53 14.08 2.01
C ARG A 48 26.63 15.28 2.33
N ARG A 49 26.89 16.45 1.71
CA ARG A 49 26.06 17.64 1.90
C ARG A 49 24.61 17.38 1.52
N ARG A 50 24.37 16.71 0.38
CA ARG A 50 23.03 16.34 -0.09
C ARG A 50 22.30 15.42 0.89
N LEU A 51 23.00 14.41 1.43
CA LEU A 51 22.44 13.52 2.45
C LEU A 51 22.09 14.28 3.73
N LEU A 52 22.98 15.16 4.22
CA LEU A 52 22.69 15.97 5.41
C LEU A 52 21.42 16.82 5.22
N SER A 53 21.40 17.64 4.17
CA SER A 53 20.22 18.48 3.89
C SER A 53 18.95 17.66 3.64
N GLY A 54 19.07 16.51 2.93
CA GLY A 54 17.93 15.65 2.66
C GLY A 54 17.38 14.94 3.90
N VAL A 55 18.26 14.56 4.84
CA VAL A 55 17.86 13.95 6.11
C VAL A 55 17.18 14.99 7.02
N GLU A 56 17.76 16.20 7.13
CA GLU A 56 17.16 17.30 7.88
C GLU A 56 15.76 17.64 7.34
N GLU A 57 15.61 17.79 6.01
CA GLU A 57 14.32 17.99 5.35
C GLU A 57 13.35 16.83 5.66
N SER A 58 13.84 15.58 5.59
CA SER A 58 13.00 14.40 5.84
C SER A 58 12.45 14.35 7.26
N ILE A 59 13.26 14.73 8.25
CA ILE A 59 12.83 14.82 9.65
C ILE A 59 11.74 15.89 9.81
N GLU A 60 11.91 17.05 9.19
CA GLU A 60 10.93 18.13 9.22
C GLU A 60 9.61 17.69 8.56
N GLN A 61 9.68 17.11 7.37
CA GLN A 61 8.50 16.63 6.63
C GLN A 61 7.77 15.51 7.37
N LEU A 62 8.52 14.63 8.03
CA LEU A 62 7.92 13.56 8.81
C LEU A 62 7.25 14.09 10.08
N SER A 63 7.88 15.01 10.79
CA SER A 63 7.33 15.63 12.00
C SER A 63 6.06 16.46 11.73
N SER A 64 5.98 17.10 10.56
CA SER A 64 4.76 17.78 10.09
C SER A 64 3.70 16.82 9.56
N GLY A 65 4.00 15.52 9.47
CA GLY A 65 3.10 14.49 8.95
C GLY A 65 2.83 14.62 7.45
N ASN A 66 3.76 15.23 6.68
CA ASN A 66 3.65 15.41 5.24
C ASN A 66 3.95 14.09 4.49
N HIS A 67 2.95 13.25 4.38
CA HIS A 67 3.04 11.99 3.63
C HIS A 67 3.28 12.18 2.13
N VAL A 68 2.80 13.28 1.55
CA VAL A 68 2.95 13.58 0.11
C VAL A 68 4.41 13.73 -0.28
N TYR A 69 5.24 14.26 0.62
CA TYR A 69 6.69 14.34 0.42
C TYR A 69 7.29 12.96 0.14
N PHE A 70 6.93 11.96 0.94
CA PHE A 70 7.42 10.58 0.80
C PHE A 70 6.75 9.85 -0.36
N ALA A 71 5.46 10.04 -0.57
CA ALA A 71 4.72 9.44 -1.69
C ALA A 71 5.34 9.80 -3.05
N LYS A 72 5.76 11.06 -3.21
CA LYS A 72 6.37 11.55 -4.46
C LYS A 72 7.84 11.18 -4.64
N ARG A 73 8.55 10.86 -3.58
CA ARG A 73 10.01 10.64 -3.60
C ARG A 73 10.42 9.19 -3.40
N LEU A 74 9.66 8.39 -2.69
CA LEU A 74 9.93 6.96 -2.59
C LEU A 74 9.58 6.25 -3.90
N PRO A 75 10.46 5.38 -4.41
CA PRO A 75 10.07 4.45 -5.46
C PRO A 75 8.82 3.66 -5.05
N THR A 76 7.88 3.46 -5.97
CA THR A 76 6.62 2.75 -5.68
C THR A 76 6.85 1.38 -5.01
N SER A 77 7.87 0.64 -5.47
CA SER A 77 8.24 -0.65 -4.89
C SER A 77 8.77 -0.60 -3.46
N LEU A 78 9.10 0.59 -2.94
CA LEU A 78 9.65 0.81 -1.60
C LEU A 78 8.72 1.61 -0.68
N GLN A 79 7.55 2.01 -1.15
CA GLN A 79 6.58 2.75 -0.32
C GLN A 79 6.08 1.95 0.90
N TRP A 80 6.17 0.62 0.86
CA TRP A 80 5.90 -0.24 2.01
C TRP A 80 6.77 0.07 3.24
N ARG A 81 7.94 0.71 3.06
CA ARG A 81 8.81 1.14 4.16
C ARG A 81 8.15 2.20 5.06
N ALA A 82 7.15 2.92 4.53
CA ALA A 82 6.37 3.91 5.28
C ALA A 82 5.23 3.29 6.11
N TYR A 83 4.89 2.01 5.91
CA TYR A 83 3.74 1.35 6.50
C TYR A 83 3.59 1.62 7.99
N ARG A 84 4.65 1.40 8.74
CA ARG A 84 4.59 1.48 10.19
C ARG A 84 4.36 2.90 10.70
N HIS A 85 4.97 3.87 10.03
CA HIS A 85 4.88 5.27 10.45
C HIS A 85 3.47 5.85 10.25
N PHE A 86 2.82 5.47 9.13
CA PHE A 86 1.48 5.96 8.80
C PHE A 86 0.36 4.97 9.11
N LYS A 87 0.62 3.92 9.90
CA LYS A 87 -0.34 2.84 10.18
C LYS A 87 -1.70 3.36 10.65
N GLU A 88 -1.73 4.31 11.59
CA GLU A 88 -2.96 4.89 12.15
C GLU A 88 -3.75 5.76 11.15
N LYS A 89 -3.18 6.02 9.99
CA LYS A 89 -3.79 6.77 8.88
C LYS A 89 -3.76 5.98 7.58
N THR A 90 -3.98 4.67 7.70
CA THR A 90 -4.00 3.72 6.59
C THR A 90 -5.43 3.31 6.25
N ALA A 91 -5.74 3.24 4.96
CA ALA A 91 -6.90 2.54 4.43
C ALA A 91 -6.45 1.34 3.59
N TYR A 92 -7.10 0.21 3.81
CA TYR A 92 -7.01 -0.99 2.98
C TYR A 92 -8.16 -0.94 2.00
N VAL A 93 -7.86 -0.97 0.71
CA VAL A 93 -8.82 -0.65 -0.35
C VAL A 93 -8.85 -1.78 -1.37
N ASP A 94 -10.05 -2.14 -1.79
CA ASP A 94 -10.31 -3.05 -2.90
C ASP A 94 -11.58 -2.61 -3.61
N ILE A 95 -11.66 -2.82 -4.93
CA ILE A 95 -12.82 -2.42 -5.73
C ILE A 95 -13.42 -3.60 -6.49
N GLU A 96 -14.74 -3.52 -6.71
CA GLU A 96 -15.43 -4.34 -7.67
C GLU A 96 -15.86 -3.51 -8.89
N THR A 97 -15.83 -4.13 -10.05
CA THR A 97 -16.09 -3.45 -11.32
C THR A 97 -16.96 -4.30 -12.25
N THR A 98 -17.48 -3.69 -13.30
CA THR A 98 -18.20 -4.43 -14.36
C THR A 98 -17.28 -5.14 -15.33
N GLY A 99 -15.95 -4.98 -15.21
CA GLY A 99 -14.95 -5.62 -16.06
C GLY A 99 -13.56 -5.02 -15.86
N LEU A 100 -12.62 -5.26 -16.78
CA LEU A 100 -11.18 -5.08 -16.52
C LEU A 100 -10.59 -3.74 -17.01
N SER A 101 -11.31 -2.96 -17.80
CA SER A 101 -10.79 -1.72 -18.40
C SER A 101 -11.53 -0.49 -17.89
N PRO A 102 -10.85 0.48 -17.27
CA PRO A 102 -11.50 1.70 -16.77
C PRO A 102 -12.27 2.48 -17.85
N GLN A 103 -11.80 2.43 -19.12
CA GLN A 103 -12.42 3.14 -20.23
C GLN A 103 -13.76 2.55 -20.66
N ASN A 104 -13.96 1.26 -20.45
CA ASN A 104 -15.15 0.51 -20.94
C ASN A 104 -16.03 -0.01 -19.80
N ASN A 105 -15.55 0.08 -18.56
CA ASN A 105 -16.24 -0.49 -17.40
C ASN A 105 -16.28 0.56 -16.29
N ARG A 106 -17.12 0.30 -15.30
CA ARG A 106 -17.36 1.21 -14.17
C ARG A 106 -17.14 0.48 -12.85
N ILE A 107 -16.83 1.24 -11.82
CA ILE A 107 -16.77 0.74 -10.44
C ILE A 107 -18.19 0.44 -9.99
N THR A 108 -18.40 -0.72 -9.39
CA THR A 108 -19.67 -1.13 -8.79
C THR A 108 -19.66 -0.99 -7.28
N MET A 109 -18.47 -1.19 -6.67
CA MET A 109 -18.28 -1.13 -5.23
C MET A 109 -16.83 -0.72 -4.90
N ILE A 110 -16.66 0.04 -3.82
CA ILE A 110 -15.35 0.31 -3.20
C ILE A 110 -15.46 -0.11 -1.73
N GLY A 111 -14.61 -1.05 -1.32
CA GLY A 111 -14.41 -1.41 0.08
C GLY A 111 -13.24 -0.65 0.68
N ILE A 112 -13.44 -0.12 1.88
CA ILE A 112 -12.41 0.59 2.64
C ILE A 112 -12.42 0.05 4.07
N TYR A 113 -11.31 -0.49 4.51
CA TYR A 113 -11.08 -0.92 5.90
C TYR A 113 -9.98 -0.07 6.52
N ASN A 114 -10.15 0.37 7.76
CA ASN A 114 -9.20 1.27 8.42
C ASN A 114 -8.47 0.64 9.62
N GLY A 115 -8.59 -0.68 9.77
CA GLY A 115 -8.04 -1.44 10.91
C GLY A 115 -9.06 -1.68 12.03
N THR A 116 -10.23 -1.02 12.00
CA THR A 116 -11.29 -1.18 13.01
C THR A 116 -12.68 -1.38 12.40
N GLU A 117 -13.00 -0.66 11.34
CA GLU A 117 -14.30 -0.72 10.67
C GLU A 117 -14.14 -0.85 9.16
N THR A 118 -15.07 -1.54 8.54
CA THR A 118 -15.20 -1.62 7.08
C THR A 118 -16.34 -0.73 6.63
N LYS A 119 -16.09 0.07 5.58
CA LYS A 119 -17.11 0.86 4.89
C LYS A 119 -17.19 0.41 3.45
N THR A 120 -18.39 0.26 2.96
CA THR A 120 -18.65 -0.17 1.59
C THR A 120 -19.43 0.92 0.85
N TYR A 121 -18.89 1.32 -0.30
CA TYR A 121 -19.44 2.36 -1.16
C TYR A 121 -19.95 1.72 -2.45
N ILE A 122 -21.24 1.83 -2.73
CA ILE A 122 -21.94 1.06 -3.74
C ILE A 122 -22.52 2.01 -4.78
N ARG A 123 -22.34 1.69 -6.06
CA ARG A 123 -22.90 2.44 -7.18
C ARG A 123 -24.43 2.52 -7.09
N GLY A 124 -24.93 3.76 -7.26
CA GLY A 124 -26.36 4.05 -7.15
C GLY A 124 -26.90 4.16 -5.72
N ILE A 125 -26.00 4.03 -4.71
CA ILE A 125 -26.32 4.23 -3.28
C ILE A 125 -25.48 5.37 -2.71
N ASN A 126 -24.16 5.19 -2.62
CA ASN A 126 -23.26 6.11 -1.93
C ASN A 126 -21.82 6.12 -2.49
N LEU A 127 -21.61 5.64 -3.72
CA LEU A 127 -20.26 5.46 -4.29
C LEU A 127 -19.42 6.75 -4.27
N GLU A 128 -20.07 7.89 -4.50
CA GLU A 128 -19.43 9.21 -4.58
C GLU A 128 -18.81 9.66 -3.25
N GLU A 129 -19.29 9.12 -2.14
CA GLU A 129 -18.77 9.42 -0.79
C GLU A 129 -17.40 8.77 -0.53
N ALA A 130 -17.02 7.76 -1.33
CA ALA A 130 -15.76 7.04 -1.17
C ALA A 130 -14.53 7.95 -1.24
N LEU A 131 -14.55 8.97 -2.10
CA LEU A 131 -13.45 9.93 -2.20
C LEU A 131 -13.25 10.74 -0.92
N PHE A 132 -14.34 11.18 -0.31
CA PHE A 132 -14.27 11.90 0.97
C PHE A 132 -13.69 11.01 2.06
N GLU A 133 -14.05 9.73 2.09
CA GLU A 133 -13.49 8.76 3.03
C GLU A 133 -11.99 8.55 2.77
N LEU A 134 -11.60 8.25 1.52
CA LEU A 134 -10.20 8.06 1.13
C LEU A 134 -9.32 9.25 1.50
N GLY A 135 -9.83 10.47 1.38
CA GLY A 135 -9.13 11.71 1.73
C GLY A 135 -8.77 11.86 3.22
N LYS A 136 -9.31 11.04 4.12
CA LYS A 136 -8.99 11.04 5.55
C LYS A 136 -7.68 10.33 5.88
N TYR A 137 -7.18 9.53 4.94
CA TYR A 137 -6.01 8.68 5.13
C TYR A 137 -4.77 9.29 4.47
N LYS A 138 -3.61 8.82 4.86
CA LYS A 138 -2.31 9.23 4.32
C LYS A 138 -1.69 8.12 3.47
N GLN A 139 -2.14 6.90 3.70
CA GLN A 139 -1.62 5.69 3.09
C GLN A 139 -2.75 4.78 2.63
N LEU A 140 -2.65 4.29 1.41
CA LEU A 140 -3.55 3.30 0.83
C LEU A 140 -2.80 1.99 0.63
N ILE A 141 -3.42 0.89 1.02
CA ILE A 141 -2.90 -0.47 0.81
C ILE A 141 -3.87 -1.24 -0.06
N THR A 142 -3.36 -1.82 -1.13
CA THR A 142 -4.13 -2.61 -2.09
C THR A 142 -3.38 -3.89 -2.45
N PHE A 143 -3.99 -4.74 -3.25
CA PHE A 143 -3.34 -5.85 -3.92
C PHE A 143 -3.50 -5.74 -5.44
N ASN A 144 -2.40 -5.51 -6.18
CA ASN A 144 -2.39 -5.19 -7.62
C ASN A 144 -3.08 -3.85 -7.97
N GLY A 145 -3.33 -3.01 -6.99
CA GLY A 145 -4.11 -1.79 -7.15
C GLY A 145 -3.40 -0.69 -7.93
N ALA A 146 -2.07 -0.73 -8.06
CA ALA A 146 -1.33 0.19 -8.93
C ALA A 146 -1.72 0.03 -10.41
N ARG A 147 -2.21 -1.15 -10.80
CA ARG A 147 -2.62 -1.47 -12.17
C ARG A 147 -4.12 -1.56 -12.34
N PHE A 148 -4.88 -1.66 -11.26
CA PHE A 148 -6.31 -1.90 -11.31
C PHE A 148 -7.09 -0.87 -10.48
N ASP A 149 -7.07 -0.95 -9.17
CA ASP A 149 -7.93 -0.16 -8.29
C ASP A 149 -7.74 1.35 -8.47
N LEU A 150 -6.52 1.84 -8.35
CA LEU A 150 -6.26 3.28 -8.45
C LEU A 150 -6.56 3.85 -9.83
N PRO A 151 -6.15 3.24 -10.97
CA PRO A 151 -6.55 3.70 -12.29
C PRO A 151 -8.07 3.74 -12.52
N PHE A 152 -8.81 2.78 -11.95
CA PHE A 152 -10.28 2.81 -12.01
C PHE A 152 -10.86 3.98 -11.22
N ILE A 153 -10.42 4.17 -9.96
CA ILE A 153 -10.91 5.27 -9.11
C ILE A 153 -10.53 6.63 -9.71
N GLU A 154 -9.28 6.78 -10.17
CA GLU A 154 -8.81 8.02 -10.80
C GLU A 154 -9.59 8.35 -12.08
N HIS A 155 -9.91 7.35 -12.90
CA HIS A 155 -10.72 7.53 -14.10
C HIS A 155 -12.18 7.85 -13.80
N GLU A 156 -12.81 7.09 -12.89
CA GLU A 156 -14.23 7.23 -12.51
C GLU A 156 -14.53 8.62 -11.96
N PHE A 157 -13.63 9.13 -11.11
CA PHE A 157 -13.85 10.37 -10.37
C PHE A 157 -13.01 11.56 -10.88
N SER A 158 -12.20 11.37 -11.92
CA SER A 158 -11.30 12.41 -12.46
C SER A 158 -10.38 13.03 -11.39
N VAL A 159 -9.80 12.19 -10.54
CA VAL A 159 -8.89 12.58 -9.45
C VAL A 159 -7.50 11.98 -9.63
N THR A 160 -6.54 12.47 -8.85
CA THR A 160 -5.19 11.89 -8.75
C THR A 160 -4.82 11.72 -7.28
N PHE A 161 -4.32 10.56 -6.92
CA PHE A 161 -3.92 10.27 -5.55
C PHE A 161 -2.52 10.81 -5.23
N ASN A 162 -2.41 11.45 -4.06
CA ASN A 162 -1.12 11.86 -3.47
C ASN A 162 -0.78 11.05 -2.21
N HIS A 163 -1.45 9.95 -2.00
CA HIS A 163 -1.23 9.04 -0.88
C HIS A 163 0.07 8.25 -1.06
N ILE A 164 0.67 7.82 0.04
CA ILE A 164 1.59 6.68 -0.01
C ILE A 164 0.77 5.47 -0.44
N HIS A 165 1.18 4.80 -1.51
CA HIS A 165 0.46 3.64 -2.03
C HIS A 165 1.29 2.38 -1.91
N ILE A 166 0.87 1.47 -1.05
CA ILE A 166 1.49 0.16 -0.88
C ILE A 166 0.68 -0.87 -1.65
N ASP A 167 1.15 -1.21 -2.84
CA ASP A 167 0.63 -2.37 -3.56
C ASP A 167 1.36 -3.63 -3.08
N LEU A 168 0.65 -4.47 -2.31
CA LEU A 168 1.23 -5.64 -1.66
C LEU A 168 1.78 -6.68 -2.62
N MET A 169 1.31 -6.72 -3.86
CA MET A 169 1.79 -7.69 -4.85
C MET A 169 3.32 -7.62 -5.03
N TYR A 170 3.90 -6.43 -5.04
CA TYR A 170 5.33 -6.24 -5.29
C TYR A 170 6.23 -6.68 -4.13
N PRO A 171 6.06 -6.17 -2.89
CA PRO A 171 6.90 -6.58 -1.77
C PRO A 171 6.67 -8.05 -1.39
N LEU A 172 5.47 -8.60 -1.55
CA LEU A 172 5.19 -10.03 -1.32
C LEU A 172 5.95 -10.91 -2.31
N LYS A 173 5.99 -10.53 -3.59
CA LYS A 173 6.78 -11.25 -4.60
C LYS A 173 8.27 -11.28 -4.23
N LYS A 174 8.81 -10.17 -3.71
CA LYS A 174 10.22 -10.09 -3.29
C LYS A 174 10.57 -11.05 -2.16
N ILE A 175 9.62 -11.36 -1.27
CA ILE A 175 9.80 -12.32 -0.16
C ILE A 175 9.27 -13.73 -0.47
N GLY A 176 9.04 -14.04 -1.76
CA GLY A 176 8.74 -15.38 -2.24
C GLY A 176 7.27 -15.77 -2.35
N TYR A 177 6.33 -14.84 -2.10
CA TYR A 177 4.91 -15.07 -2.36
C TYR A 177 4.54 -14.64 -3.79
N SER A 178 3.76 -15.46 -4.48
CA SER A 178 3.34 -15.19 -5.87
C SER A 178 1.95 -15.72 -6.16
N GLY A 179 1.28 -15.07 -7.11
CA GLY A 179 -0.09 -15.40 -7.53
C GLY A 179 -1.08 -14.32 -7.12
N GLY A 180 -2.37 -14.61 -7.21
CA GLY A 180 -3.43 -13.71 -6.77
C GLY A 180 -3.59 -13.69 -5.25
N LEU A 181 -4.37 -12.72 -4.74
CA LEU A 181 -4.60 -12.50 -3.31
C LEU A 181 -4.97 -13.79 -2.58
N LYS A 182 -5.95 -14.54 -3.07
CA LYS A 182 -6.43 -15.80 -2.48
C LYS A 182 -5.33 -16.87 -2.35
N LYS A 183 -4.46 -16.99 -3.36
CA LYS A 183 -3.34 -17.93 -3.29
C LYS A 183 -2.34 -17.55 -2.21
N ILE A 184 -2.11 -16.26 -2.03
CA ILE A 184 -1.22 -15.75 -0.98
C ILE A 184 -1.85 -15.94 0.40
N GLU A 185 -3.14 -15.69 0.56
CA GLU A 185 -3.89 -15.98 1.79
C GLU A 185 -3.71 -17.44 2.22
N VAL A 186 -3.97 -18.38 1.32
CA VAL A 186 -3.78 -19.82 1.59
C VAL A 186 -2.33 -20.12 1.98
N SER A 187 -1.35 -19.52 1.28
CA SER A 187 0.09 -19.72 1.58
C SER A 187 0.49 -19.15 2.95
N LEU A 188 -0.29 -18.23 3.49
CA LEU A 188 -0.12 -17.64 4.83
C LEU A 188 -0.97 -18.36 5.89
N GLY A 189 -1.69 -19.43 5.53
CA GLY A 189 -2.57 -20.19 6.42
C GLY A 189 -3.89 -19.47 6.75
N MET A 190 -4.29 -18.51 5.93
CA MET A 190 -5.56 -17.81 6.09
C MET A 190 -6.69 -18.57 5.38
N THR A 191 -7.84 -18.60 6.03
CA THR A 191 -9.07 -19.20 5.49
C THR A 191 -10.13 -18.13 5.31
N ARG A 192 -10.91 -18.24 4.25
CA ARG A 192 -12.11 -17.43 4.00
C ARG A 192 -13.34 -18.14 4.52
N SER A 193 -14.44 -17.41 4.67
CA SER A 193 -15.73 -17.99 4.96
C SER A 193 -16.18 -18.91 3.83
N ASP A 194 -17.00 -19.93 4.12
CA ASP A 194 -17.54 -20.84 3.13
C ASP A 194 -18.35 -20.13 2.03
N GLU A 195 -18.94 -18.98 2.37
CA GLU A 195 -19.73 -18.16 1.46
C GLU A 195 -18.91 -17.47 0.37
N THR A 196 -17.62 -17.20 0.62
CA THR A 196 -16.74 -16.42 -0.28
C THR A 196 -15.57 -17.22 -0.83
N ALA A 197 -15.26 -18.39 -0.26
CA ALA A 197 -14.04 -19.17 -0.53
C ALA A 197 -13.85 -19.55 -2.02
N GLY A 198 -14.92 -19.69 -2.79
CA GLY A 198 -14.87 -20.06 -4.21
C GLY A 198 -15.04 -18.89 -5.18
N ILE A 199 -15.38 -17.70 -4.70
CA ILE A 199 -15.74 -16.55 -5.55
C ILE A 199 -14.48 -16.02 -6.26
N THR A 200 -14.60 -15.79 -7.57
CA THR A 200 -13.58 -15.15 -8.41
C THR A 200 -14.01 -13.73 -8.80
N GLY A 201 -13.12 -12.91 -9.37
CA GLY A 201 -13.49 -11.60 -9.91
C GLY A 201 -14.58 -11.67 -11.00
N LEU A 202 -14.62 -12.76 -11.81
CA LEU A 202 -15.72 -12.98 -12.75
C LEU A 202 -17.05 -13.27 -12.05
N ASP A 203 -17.01 -13.97 -10.93
CA ASP A 203 -18.21 -14.23 -10.14
C ASP A 203 -18.71 -12.97 -9.46
N ALA A 204 -17.80 -12.06 -9.05
CA ALA A 204 -18.16 -10.74 -8.55
C ALA A 204 -18.93 -9.92 -9.60
N VAL A 205 -18.48 -9.91 -10.85
CA VAL A 205 -19.23 -9.31 -11.97
C VAL A 205 -20.61 -9.96 -12.15
N ARG A 206 -20.70 -11.28 -12.04
CA ARG A 206 -21.98 -12.00 -12.14
C ARG A 206 -22.93 -11.68 -10.99
N LEU A 207 -22.40 -11.56 -9.76
CA LEU A 207 -23.18 -11.15 -8.57
C LEU A 207 -23.75 -9.74 -8.76
N TRP A 208 -22.92 -8.80 -9.24
CA TRP A 208 -23.39 -7.46 -9.56
C TRP A 208 -24.53 -7.47 -10.58
N ASN A 209 -24.38 -8.20 -11.68
CA ASN A 209 -25.42 -8.32 -12.70
C ASN A 209 -26.72 -8.97 -12.18
N LYS A 210 -26.65 -9.88 -11.19
CA LYS A 210 -27.83 -10.44 -10.52
C LYS A 210 -28.51 -9.38 -9.64
N TYR A 211 -27.71 -8.59 -8.92
CA TYR A 211 -28.25 -7.49 -8.10
C TYR A 211 -28.97 -6.46 -8.96
N GLU A 212 -28.39 -6.02 -10.09
CA GLU A 212 -29.06 -5.10 -11.03
C GLU A 212 -30.39 -5.64 -11.58
N ARG A 213 -30.60 -6.96 -11.54
CA ARG A 213 -31.84 -7.63 -11.93
C ARG A 213 -32.82 -7.88 -10.75
N GLY A 214 -32.51 -7.30 -9.58
CA GLY A 214 -33.38 -7.34 -8.41
C GLY A 214 -33.05 -8.42 -7.36
N ASN A 215 -31.92 -9.12 -7.46
CA ASN A 215 -31.49 -10.09 -6.45
C ASN A 215 -30.63 -9.40 -5.36
N SER A 216 -31.26 -9.10 -4.21
CA SER A 216 -30.58 -8.44 -3.08
C SER A 216 -29.53 -9.33 -2.41
N GLU A 217 -29.74 -10.66 -2.35
CA GLU A 217 -28.79 -11.60 -1.74
C GLU A 217 -27.44 -11.61 -2.49
N ALA A 218 -27.46 -11.35 -3.81
CA ALA A 218 -26.25 -11.24 -4.60
C ALA A 218 -25.41 -10.03 -4.19
N LEU A 219 -26.01 -8.91 -3.81
CA LEU A 219 -25.30 -7.75 -3.26
C LEU A 219 -24.71 -8.07 -1.89
N GLU A 220 -25.45 -8.72 -1.01
CA GLU A 220 -24.94 -9.13 0.31
C GLU A 220 -23.70 -10.02 0.20
N THR A 221 -23.74 -10.98 -0.72
CA THR A 221 -22.59 -11.85 -1.01
C THR A 221 -21.40 -11.06 -1.53
N LEU A 222 -21.63 -10.09 -2.43
CA LEU A 222 -20.58 -9.24 -2.98
C LEU A 222 -19.95 -8.34 -1.91
N ILE A 223 -20.75 -7.78 -0.99
CA ILE A 223 -20.28 -7.00 0.15
C ILE A 223 -19.41 -7.86 1.06
N LYS A 224 -19.81 -9.08 1.39
CA LYS A 224 -19.02 -10.01 2.22
C LYS A 224 -17.70 -10.32 1.55
N TYR A 225 -17.69 -10.60 0.25
CA TYR A 225 -16.51 -10.90 -0.53
C TYR A 225 -15.50 -9.76 -0.50
N ASN A 226 -15.93 -8.54 -0.85
CA ASN A 226 -15.07 -7.35 -0.85
C ASN A 226 -14.60 -6.98 0.58
N THR A 227 -15.46 -7.16 1.59
CA THR A 227 -15.08 -6.97 3.01
C THR A 227 -13.95 -7.91 3.42
N GLU A 228 -13.99 -9.18 3.04
CA GLU A 228 -12.91 -10.12 3.32
C GLU A 228 -11.62 -9.71 2.60
N ASP A 229 -11.70 -9.26 1.35
CA ASP A 229 -10.54 -8.79 0.60
C ASP A 229 -9.84 -7.66 1.34
N VAL A 230 -10.53 -6.59 1.74
CA VAL A 230 -9.90 -5.44 2.42
C VAL A 230 -9.38 -5.76 3.82
N VAL A 231 -10.10 -6.59 4.60
CA VAL A 231 -9.67 -7.00 5.95
C VAL A 231 -8.43 -7.90 5.88
N ASN A 232 -8.37 -8.76 4.89
CA ASN A 232 -7.24 -9.66 4.71
C ASN A 232 -5.95 -8.94 4.28
N LEU A 233 -6.06 -7.78 3.58
CA LEU A 233 -4.89 -6.96 3.28
C LEU A 233 -4.13 -6.52 4.55
N GLU A 234 -4.85 -6.15 5.62
CA GLU A 234 -4.21 -5.82 6.90
C GLU A 234 -3.49 -7.02 7.49
N LYS A 235 -4.16 -8.17 7.57
CA LYS A 235 -3.57 -9.38 8.12
C LYS A 235 -2.30 -9.77 7.35
N ILE A 236 -2.35 -9.70 6.02
CA ILE A 236 -1.22 -10.04 5.15
C ILE A 236 -0.02 -9.13 5.44
N ILE A 237 -0.21 -7.80 5.46
CA ILE A 237 0.93 -6.91 5.71
C ILE A 237 1.46 -7.06 7.13
N GLN A 238 0.61 -7.27 8.13
CA GLN A 238 1.04 -7.49 9.52
C GLN A 238 1.90 -8.75 9.64
N MET A 239 1.51 -9.86 9.00
CA MET A 239 2.25 -11.12 9.01
C MET A 239 3.57 -11.04 8.22
N THR A 240 3.61 -10.28 7.15
CA THR A 240 4.72 -10.30 6.18
C THR A 240 5.69 -9.15 6.30
N HIS A 241 5.29 -8.01 6.89
CA HIS A 241 6.14 -6.84 7.03
C HIS A 241 7.48 -7.09 7.75
N PRO A 242 7.57 -7.91 8.82
CA PRO A 242 8.86 -8.26 9.41
C PRO A 242 9.81 -8.96 8.43
N ARG A 243 9.27 -9.87 7.59
CA ARG A 243 10.04 -10.56 6.55
C ARG A 243 10.48 -9.63 5.43
N MET A 244 9.65 -8.62 5.07
CA MET A 244 10.04 -7.58 4.10
C MET A 244 11.26 -6.81 4.60
N ILE A 245 11.26 -6.42 5.88
CA ILE A 245 12.39 -5.73 6.52
C ILE A 245 13.64 -6.61 6.50
N GLU A 246 13.51 -7.87 6.92
CA GLU A 246 14.63 -8.81 6.96
C GLU A 246 15.24 -9.02 5.58
N GLN A 247 14.41 -9.20 4.55
CA GLN A 247 14.87 -9.37 3.18
C GLN A 247 15.60 -8.13 2.67
N GLU A 248 15.04 -6.94 2.92
CA GLU A 248 15.64 -5.67 2.50
C GLU A 248 17.03 -5.46 3.12
N LEU A 249 17.19 -5.83 4.40
CA LEU A 249 18.48 -5.72 5.11
C LEU A 249 19.47 -6.83 4.73
N LYS A 250 19.01 -7.98 4.21
CA LYS A 250 19.87 -9.05 3.68
C LYS A 250 20.42 -8.72 2.30
N ASP A 251 19.63 -8.08 1.47
CA ASP A 251 20.06 -7.66 0.11
C ASP A 251 21.23 -6.65 0.14
N CYS A 252 21.61 -6.17 1.33
CA CYS A 252 22.75 -5.28 1.57
C CYS A 252 24.10 -6.00 1.67
N LYS A 253 24.10 -7.33 1.84
CA LYS A 253 25.33 -8.13 2.02
C LYS A 253 25.71 -8.80 0.70
#